data_cee70775607dacb697cce70d6b908477
#
_entry.id   cee70775607dacb697cce70d6b908477
#
_cell.length_a   1.000
_cell.length_b   1.000
_cell.length_c   1.000
_cell.angle_alpha   90.00
_cell.angle_beta   90.00
_cell.angle_gamma   90.00
#
_symmetry.space_group_name_H-M   'P 1'
#
loop_
_entity.id
_entity.type
_entity.pdbx_description
1 polymer ?
#
loop_
_entity_poly.entity_id
_entity_poly.type
_entity_poly.pdbx_seq_one_letter_code
_entity_poly.pdbx_strand_id
1 'polypeptide(L)'
;MIEITNKIYYVGVNDRNKHRFEGLWPLPNGVSYNSYIIDDEKVALVDTVEVDFFTQFLENIHEVIGDREIDYLIINHMEPDHSGSIALIKKYYPNIKIVGNKKTLGMLEGFYGVTDDVVEVKNGETLSLGNHELSFVLIPMVHWPETMVTLDAKNKVLFSGDAFG
;
A
#
# COMPACT_ATOMS: atom_id res chain seq x y z
N MET A 1 4.90 1.00 16.79
CA MET A 1 4.53 -0.20 15.97
C MET A 1 3.25 -0.82 16.51
N ILE A 2 2.29 -1.20 15.65
CA ILE A 2 1.04 -1.88 16.04
C ILE A 2 0.92 -3.16 15.19
N GLU A 3 1.07 -4.33 15.84
CA GLU A 3 0.73 -5.59 15.20
C GLU A 3 -0.79 -5.75 15.17
N ILE A 4 -1.35 -5.99 13.98
CA ILE A 4 -2.79 -6.23 13.78
C ILE A 4 -3.10 -7.69 14.10
N THR A 5 -2.40 -8.62 13.44
CA THR A 5 -2.50 -10.08 13.64
C THR A 5 -1.44 -10.80 12.81
N ASN A 6 -0.93 -11.94 13.32
CA ASN A 6 -0.10 -12.88 12.55
C ASN A 6 0.97 -12.20 11.68
N LYS A 7 1.83 -11.36 12.26
CA LYS A 7 2.89 -10.63 11.57
C LYS A 7 2.40 -9.65 10.47
N ILE A 8 1.18 -9.17 10.59
CA ILE A 8 0.67 -8.03 9.84
C ILE A 8 0.73 -6.80 10.74
N TYR A 9 1.45 -5.77 10.31
CA TYR A 9 1.72 -4.57 11.10
C TYR A 9 1.20 -3.32 10.39
N TYR A 10 0.54 -2.43 11.14
CA TYR A 10 0.23 -1.09 10.66
C TYR A 10 1.50 -0.24 10.67
N VAL A 11 1.85 0.33 9.53
CA VAL A 11 3.00 1.22 9.34
C VAL A 11 2.60 2.59 8.78
N GLY A 12 1.32 2.82 8.58
CA GLY A 12 0.76 4.07 8.10
C GLY A 12 0.98 5.26 9.02
N VAL A 13 0.44 6.41 8.66
CA VAL A 13 0.61 7.68 9.37
C VAL A 13 -0.73 8.33 9.65
N ASN A 14 -0.88 8.90 10.84
CA ASN A 14 -2.02 9.74 11.22
C ASN A 14 -1.65 11.22 11.07
N ASP A 15 -2.10 11.85 10.00
CA ASP A 15 -1.93 13.29 9.77
C ASP A 15 -3.02 14.09 10.49
N ARG A 16 -2.66 14.69 11.61
CA ARG A 16 -3.56 15.52 12.40
C ARG A 16 -3.51 16.99 12.01
N ASN A 17 -2.66 17.37 11.05
CA ASN A 17 -2.46 18.74 10.62
C ASN A 17 -3.19 19.06 9.30
N LYS A 18 -3.63 18.07 8.56
CA LYS A 18 -4.40 18.26 7.34
C LYS A 18 -5.82 18.69 7.69
N HIS A 19 -6.14 19.94 7.39
CA HIS A 19 -7.44 20.52 7.71
C HIS A 19 -8.50 20.30 6.62
N ARG A 20 -8.08 19.95 5.40
CA ARG A 20 -8.96 19.68 4.26
C ARG A 20 -8.37 18.58 3.38
N PHE A 21 -9.21 17.66 2.96
CA PHE A 21 -8.88 16.69 1.93
C PHE A 21 -9.21 17.29 0.56
N GLU A 22 -8.30 17.15 -0.42
CA GLU A 22 -8.40 17.73 -1.77
C GLU A 22 -8.77 19.23 -1.82
N GLY A 23 -8.47 19.98 -0.77
CA GLY A 23 -8.84 21.39 -0.65
C GLY A 23 -10.33 21.66 -0.39
N LEU A 24 -11.18 20.64 -0.44
CA LEU A 24 -12.65 20.75 -0.40
C LEU A 24 -13.24 20.25 0.93
N TRP A 25 -12.88 19.03 1.34
CA TRP A 25 -13.52 18.34 2.45
C TRP A 25 -12.89 18.70 3.78
N PRO A 26 -13.63 19.31 4.75
CA PRO A 26 -13.09 19.61 6.08
C PRO A 26 -12.71 18.32 6.83
N LEU A 27 -11.52 18.31 7.41
CA LEU A 27 -10.99 17.24 8.24
C LEU A 27 -10.77 17.73 9.69
N PRO A 28 -11.80 17.77 10.52
CA PRO A 28 -11.68 18.31 11.88
C PRO A 28 -10.75 17.50 12.79
N ASN A 29 -10.52 16.23 12.47
CA ASN A 29 -9.69 15.31 13.24
C ASN A 29 -8.42 14.86 12.47
N GLY A 30 -8.16 15.43 11.27
CA GLY A 30 -7.10 14.97 10.37
C GLY A 30 -7.53 13.76 9.55
N VAL A 31 -6.55 13.02 9.02
CA VAL A 31 -6.73 11.85 8.15
C VAL A 31 -5.68 10.78 8.47
N SER A 32 -5.98 9.52 8.22
CA SER A 32 -5.05 8.40 8.32
C SER A 32 -4.65 7.94 6.93
N TYR A 33 -3.35 7.81 6.69
CA TYR A 33 -2.80 7.17 5.49
C TYR A 33 -2.50 5.71 5.84
N ASN A 34 -3.31 4.80 5.34
CA ASN A 34 -3.29 3.41 5.78
C ASN A 34 -2.31 2.59 4.94
N SER A 35 -1.27 2.09 5.58
CA SER A 35 -0.30 1.17 4.99
C SER A 35 0.08 0.07 5.96
N TYR A 36 0.43 -1.10 5.42
CA TYR A 36 0.70 -2.30 6.23
C TYR A 36 1.92 -3.05 5.72
N ILE A 37 2.69 -3.62 6.65
CA ILE A 37 3.73 -4.62 6.37
C ILE A 37 3.19 -6.01 6.72
N ILE A 38 3.44 -6.96 5.84
CA ILE A 38 3.30 -8.39 6.09
C ILE A 38 4.72 -8.96 6.16
N ASP A 39 5.16 -9.31 7.39
CA ASP A 39 6.50 -9.83 7.68
C ASP A 39 6.51 -11.36 7.61
N ASP A 40 6.75 -11.90 6.41
CA ASP A 40 6.80 -13.33 6.15
C ASP A 40 8.16 -13.74 5.55
N GLU A 41 8.25 -14.92 4.92
CA GLU A 41 9.43 -15.35 4.16
C GLU A 41 9.80 -14.30 3.11
N LYS A 42 8.79 -13.77 2.42
CA LYS A 42 8.86 -12.56 1.61
C LYS A 42 8.10 -11.44 2.31
N VAL A 43 8.70 -10.26 2.32
CA VAL A 43 8.09 -9.07 2.90
C VAL A 43 7.23 -8.37 1.86
N ALA A 44 5.97 -8.09 2.22
CA ALA A 44 5.09 -7.27 1.40
C ALA A 44 4.68 -5.99 2.13
N LEU A 45 4.73 -4.88 1.41
CA LEU A 45 4.16 -3.59 1.80
C LEU A 45 2.84 -3.41 1.05
N VAL A 46 1.76 -3.04 1.73
CA VAL A 46 0.44 -2.77 1.13
C VAL A 46 0.17 -1.28 1.23
N ASP A 47 0.03 -0.64 0.07
CA ASP A 47 -0.09 0.80 -0.14
C ASP A 47 1.07 1.61 0.49
N THR A 48 1.10 2.91 0.23
CA THR A 48 2.04 3.85 0.82
C THR A 48 1.29 4.98 1.53
N VAL A 49 1.94 6.10 1.71
CA VAL A 49 1.38 7.30 2.34
C VAL A 49 1.68 8.53 1.49
N GLU A 50 1.05 9.66 1.81
CA GLU A 50 1.37 10.94 1.21
C GLU A 50 2.85 11.28 1.36
N VAL A 51 3.46 11.87 0.33
CA VAL A 51 4.91 12.07 0.21
C VAL A 51 5.52 12.89 1.35
N ASP A 52 4.79 13.83 1.90
CA ASP A 52 5.25 14.68 3.00
C ASP A 52 5.56 13.89 4.28
N PHE A 53 4.99 12.68 4.40
CA PHE A 53 5.19 11.80 5.55
C PHE A 53 6.17 10.65 5.31
N PHE A 54 6.90 10.68 4.17
CA PHE A 54 7.80 9.59 3.79
C PHE A 54 8.83 9.24 4.88
N THR A 55 9.43 10.22 5.55
CA THR A 55 10.43 9.96 6.59
C THR A 55 9.84 9.17 7.76
N GLN A 56 8.71 9.61 8.29
CA GLN A 56 8.01 8.90 9.37
C GLN A 56 7.55 7.50 8.93
N PHE A 57 7.06 7.40 7.71
CA PHE A 57 6.66 6.14 7.10
C PHE A 57 7.82 5.13 7.03
N LEU A 58 8.99 5.59 6.58
CA LEU A 58 10.19 4.77 6.51
C LEU A 58 10.66 4.32 7.90
N GLU A 59 10.61 5.20 8.90
CA GLU A 59 10.88 4.85 10.29
C GLU A 59 9.94 3.76 10.80
N ASN A 60 8.63 3.89 10.53
CA ASN A 60 7.64 2.87 10.90
C ASN A 60 7.93 1.51 10.24
N ILE A 61 8.33 1.50 8.97
CA ILE A 61 8.74 0.28 8.25
C ILE A 61 9.96 -0.35 8.93
N HIS A 62 11.01 0.44 9.19
CA HIS A 62 12.24 -0.04 9.83
C HIS A 62 12.00 -0.61 11.24
N GLU A 63 11.05 -0.06 12.00
CA GLU A 63 10.66 -0.63 13.30
C GLU A 63 10.14 -2.07 13.19
N VAL A 64 9.53 -2.43 12.04
CA VAL A 64 8.97 -3.76 11.83
C VAL A 64 10.00 -4.73 11.28
N ILE A 65 10.65 -4.36 10.17
CA ILE A 65 11.48 -5.29 9.41
C ILE A 65 12.99 -5.11 9.61
N GLY A 66 13.42 -4.06 10.33
CA GLY A 66 14.84 -3.72 10.49
C GLY A 66 15.50 -3.46 9.14
N ASP A 67 16.61 -4.15 8.89
CA ASP A 67 17.40 -4.02 7.64
C ASP A 67 16.95 -4.99 6.53
N ARG A 68 15.80 -5.66 6.66
CA ARG A 68 15.29 -6.55 5.61
C ARG A 68 14.82 -5.74 4.40
N GLU A 69 15.00 -6.32 3.21
CA GLU A 69 14.42 -5.80 1.97
C GLU A 69 12.90 -6.05 1.92
N ILE A 70 12.20 -5.21 1.17
CA ILE A 70 10.79 -5.42 0.82
C ILE A 70 10.73 -6.09 -0.55
N ASP A 71 10.14 -7.29 -0.64
CA ASP A 71 10.02 -8.02 -1.90
C ASP A 71 8.93 -7.46 -2.80
N TYR A 72 7.79 -7.06 -2.20
CA TYR A 72 6.61 -6.60 -2.94
C TYR A 72 6.03 -5.33 -2.34
N LEU A 73 5.65 -4.39 -3.22
CA LEU A 73 4.75 -3.28 -2.92
C LEU A 73 3.42 -3.52 -3.64
N ILE A 74 2.36 -3.80 -2.90
CA ILE A 74 1.02 -4.03 -3.42
C ILE A 74 0.27 -2.71 -3.41
N ILE A 75 -0.25 -2.28 -4.56
CA ILE A 75 -0.99 -1.02 -4.70
C ILE A 75 -2.46 -1.34 -4.90
N ASN A 76 -3.25 -1.11 -3.86
CA ASN A 76 -4.71 -1.21 -3.91
C ASN A 76 -5.33 0.03 -4.57
N HIS A 77 -4.73 1.22 -4.36
CA HIS A 77 -5.27 2.49 -4.81
C HIS A 77 -4.18 3.49 -5.21
N MET A 78 -4.46 4.33 -6.20
CA MET A 78 -3.48 5.27 -6.78
C MET A 78 -3.69 6.72 -6.37
N GLU A 79 -4.65 7.02 -5.50
CA GLU A 79 -4.78 8.36 -4.93
C GLU A 79 -3.52 8.74 -4.12
N PRO A 80 -3.06 10.01 -4.12
CA PRO A 80 -1.76 10.39 -3.54
C PRO A 80 -1.56 10.01 -2.08
N ASP A 81 -2.61 9.90 -1.30
CA ASP A 81 -2.53 9.46 0.10
C ASP A 81 -2.24 7.95 0.27
N HIS A 82 -2.40 7.16 -0.81
CA HIS A 82 -2.00 5.75 -0.91
C HIS A 82 -0.76 5.54 -1.78
N SER A 83 -0.48 6.45 -2.71
CA SER A 83 0.55 6.25 -3.73
C SER A 83 1.69 7.25 -3.71
N GLY A 84 1.57 8.36 -2.97
CA GLY A 84 2.50 9.49 -3.01
C GLY A 84 3.95 9.15 -2.69
N SER A 85 4.19 8.11 -1.91
CA SER A 85 5.54 7.68 -1.52
C SER A 85 6.12 6.57 -2.40
N ILE A 86 5.41 6.07 -3.43
CA ILE A 86 5.87 4.94 -4.27
C ILE A 86 7.25 5.17 -4.88
N ALA A 87 7.47 6.34 -5.49
CA ALA A 87 8.74 6.65 -6.15
C ALA A 87 9.91 6.67 -5.16
N LEU A 88 9.68 7.13 -3.94
CA LEU A 88 10.71 7.14 -2.88
C LEU A 88 10.94 5.75 -2.32
N ILE A 89 9.90 4.95 -2.11
CA ILE A 89 10.01 3.54 -1.71
C ILE A 89 10.81 2.75 -2.76
N LYS A 90 10.50 2.91 -4.06
CA LYS A 90 11.25 2.25 -5.14
C LYS A 90 12.73 2.68 -5.18
N LYS A 91 13.02 3.94 -4.87
CA LYS A 91 14.39 4.43 -4.79
C LYS A 91 15.14 3.88 -3.58
N TYR A 92 14.44 3.71 -2.44
CA TYR A 92 15.03 3.21 -1.20
C TYR A 92 15.22 1.68 -1.22
N TYR A 93 14.24 0.96 -1.79
CA TYR A 93 14.25 -0.50 -2.00
C TYR A 93 14.29 -0.80 -3.51
N PRO A 94 15.46 -0.70 -4.17
CA PRO A 94 15.55 -0.74 -5.63
C PRO A 94 15.13 -2.08 -6.25
N ASN A 95 15.15 -3.16 -5.47
CA ASN A 95 14.76 -4.51 -5.92
C ASN A 95 13.27 -4.84 -5.70
N ILE A 96 12.50 -3.91 -5.13
CA ILE A 96 11.08 -4.12 -4.85
C ILE A 96 10.27 -4.31 -6.14
N LYS A 97 9.37 -5.29 -6.14
CA LYS A 97 8.42 -5.50 -7.24
C LYS A 97 7.10 -4.83 -6.91
N ILE A 98 6.60 -4.00 -7.81
CA ILE A 98 5.33 -3.29 -7.63
C ILE A 98 4.21 -4.14 -8.23
N VAL A 99 3.24 -4.51 -7.41
CA VAL A 99 2.11 -5.37 -7.76
C VAL A 99 0.84 -4.52 -7.88
N GLY A 100 0.19 -4.60 -9.02
CA GLY A 100 -1.05 -3.87 -9.26
C GLY A 100 -1.79 -4.39 -10.48
N ASN A 101 -3.02 -3.97 -10.68
CA ASN A 101 -3.73 -4.33 -11.90
C ASN A 101 -3.29 -3.44 -13.08
N LYS A 102 -3.73 -3.79 -14.29
CA LYS A 102 -3.33 -3.09 -15.52
C LYS A 102 -3.55 -1.57 -15.49
N LYS A 103 -4.63 -1.10 -14.86
CA LYS A 103 -4.91 0.34 -14.77
C LYS A 103 -3.98 1.01 -13.75
N THR A 104 -3.74 0.37 -12.62
CA THR A 104 -2.76 0.80 -11.62
C THR A 104 -1.38 1.00 -12.27
N LEU A 105 -0.92 0.03 -13.07
CA LEU A 105 0.39 0.12 -13.74
C LEU A 105 0.44 1.27 -14.77
N GLY A 106 -0.66 1.49 -15.51
CA GLY A 106 -0.74 2.66 -16.41
C GLY A 106 -0.73 4.01 -15.69
N MET A 107 -1.37 4.09 -14.52
CA MET A 107 -1.33 5.30 -13.68
C MET A 107 0.04 5.48 -13.02
N LEU A 108 0.70 4.40 -12.61
CA LEU A 108 2.04 4.39 -12.04
C LEU A 108 3.07 4.97 -13.03
N GLU A 109 3.00 4.56 -14.31
CA GLU A 109 3.79 5.15 -15.38
C GLU A 109 3.48 6.65 -15.56
N GLY A 110 2.18 7.00 -15.64
CA GLY A 110 1.74 8.38 -15.87
C GLY A 110 2.08 9.33 -14.73
N PHE A 111 1.95 8.92 -13.47
CA PHE A 111 2.15 9.80 -12.31
C PHE A 111 3.60 9.84 -11.84
N TYR A 112 4.30 8.72 -11.89
CA TYR A 112 5.61 8.55 -11.25
C TYR A 112 6.71 8.14 -12.23
N GLY A 113 6.40 7.83 -13.49
CA GLY A 113 7.36 7.38 -14.49
C GLY A 113 7.98 6.01 -14.17
N VAL A 114 7.35 5.21 -13.34
CA VAL A 114 7.83 3.87 -12.95
C VAL A 114 7.23 2.83 -13.89
N THR A 115 8.11 2.08 -14.57
CA THR A 115 7.73 1.06 -15.56
C THR A 115 8.46 -0.27 -15.38
N ASP A 116 9.50 -0.30 -14.54
CA ASP A 116 10.32 -1.46 -14.27
C ASP A 116 9.90 -2.19 -12.99
N ASP A 117 10.22 -3.48 -12.91
CA ASP A 117 9.90 -4.36 -11.78
C ASP A 117 8.41 -4.36 -11.39
N VAL A 118 7.53 -4.31 -12.38
CA VAL A 118 6.08 -4.34 -12.19
C VAL A 118 5.50 -5.73 -12.42
N VAL A 119 4.51 -6.10 -11.63
CA VAL A 119 3.78 -7.37 -11.70
C VAL A 119 2.30 -7.05 -11.88
N GLU A 120 1.77 -7.32 -13.07
CA GLU A 120 0.33 -7.19 -13.32
C GLU A 120 -0.43 -8.35 -12.68
N VAL A 121 -1.49 -8.03 -11.94
CA VAL A 121 -2.41 -9.01 -11.36
C VAL A 121 -3.83 -8.81 -11.89
N LYS A 122 -4.57 -9.91 -12.01
CA LYS A 122 -5.96 -9.96 -12.44
C LYS A 122 -6.87 -10.33 -11.29
N ASN A 123 -8.17 -10.13 -11.49
CA ASN A 123 -9.18 -10.49 -10.51
C ASN A 123 -9.12 -11.97 -10.12
N GLY A 124 -8.96 -12.25 -8.83
CA GLY A 124 -8.88 -13.60 -8.27
C GLY A 124 -7.48 -14.25 -8.34
N GLU A 125 -6.47 -13.58 -8.90
CA GLU A 125 -5.09 -14.09 -8.83
C GLU A 125 -4.55 -14.00 -7.42
N THR A 126 -3.54 -14.83 -7.12
CA THR A 126 -2.93 -14.92 -5.80
C THR A 126 -1.42 -14.70 -5.83
N LEU A 127 -0.87 -14.28 -4.70
CA LEU A 127 0.55 -14.11 -4.43
C LEU A 127 0.90 -14.77 -3.09
N SER A 128 1.82 -15.74 -3.13
CA SER A 128 2.33 -16.37 -1.91
C SER A 128 3.54 -15.60 -1.36
N LEU A 129 3.52 -15.35 -0.06
CA LEU A 129 4.65 -14.78 0.68
C LEU A 129 5.37 -15.83 1.54
N GLY A 130 4.87 -17.08 1.52
CA GLY A 130 5.31 -18.18 2.38
C GLY A 130 4.15 -18.70 3.21
N ASN A 131 3.95 -18.18 4.40
CA ASN A 131 2.81 -18.52 5.27
C ASN A 131 1.54 -17.75 4.94
N HIS A 132 1.66 -16.56 4.34
CA HIS A 132 0.55 -15.75 3.86
C HIS A 132 0.32 -15.99 2.36
N GLU A 133 -0.96 -16.07 1.98
CA GLU A 133 -1.39 -16.12 0.58
C GLU A 133 -2.40 -15.00 0.35
N LEU A 134 -2.03 -14.08 -0.51
CA LEU A 134 -2.82 -12.89 -0.81
C LEU A 134 -3.61 -13.10 -2.10
N SER A 135 -4.90 -12.78 -2.08
CA SER A 135 -5.77 -12.78 -3.25
C SER A 135 -6.18 -11.36 -3.62
N PHE A 136 -6.21 -11.05 -4.91
CA PHE A 136 -6.56 -9.72 -5.41
C PHE A 136 -7.98 -9.69 -5.96
N VAL A 137 -8.79 -8.76 -5.47
CA VAL A 137 -10.16 -8.56 -5.93
C VAL A 137 -10.31 -7.16 -6.50
N LEU A 138 -10.59 -7.07 -7.79
CA LEU A 138 -10.79 -5.79 -8.47
C LEU A 138 -12.18 -5.24 -8.15
N ILE A 139 -12.23 -3.99 -7.67
CA ILE A 139 -13.46 -3.26 -7.34
C ILE A 139 -13.50 -1.92 -8.09
N PRO A 140 -13.49 -1.94 -9.43
CA PRO A 140 -13.35 -0.74 -10.24
C PRO A 140 -14.47 0.27 -9.95
N MET A 141 -14.09 1.56 -9.89
CA MET A 141 -14.97 2.69 -9.56
C MET A 141 -15.45 2.73 -8.10
N VAL A 142 -14.78 1.99 -7.21
CA VAL A 142 -15.01 2.09 -5.76
C VAL A 142 -13.69 2.51 -5.07
N HIS A 143 -13.29 3.87 -5.13
CA HIS A 143 -14.03 4.92 -5.87
C HIS A 143 -13.33 5.30 -7.19
N TRP A 144 -12.09 4.86 -7.44
CA TRP A 144 -11.34 5.09 -8.69
C TRP A 144 -11.37 3.86 -9.62
N PRO A 145 -11.05 4.05 -10.93
CA PRO A 145 -11.19 2.98 -11.93
C PRO A 145 -10.23 1.80 -11.77
N GLU A 146 -9.12 1.99 -11.06
CA GLU A 146 -8.09 0.97 -10.82
C GLU A 146 -8.23 0.27 -9.46
N THR A 147 -9.10 0.74 -8.58
CA THR A 147 -9.17 0.27 -7.19
C THR A 147 -9.33 -1.25 -7.10
N MET A 148 -8.54 -1.84 -6.23
CA MET A 148 -8.66 -3.25 -5.83
C MET A 148 -8.52 -3.37 -4.32
N VAL A 149 -8.88 -4.52 -3.79
CA VAL A 149 -8.64 -4.91 -2.40
C VAL A 149 -7.82 -6.19 -2.36
N THR A 150 -7.03 -6.34 -1.31
CA THR A 150 -6.17 -7.51 -1.10
C THR A 150 -6.68 -8.29 0.10
N LEU A 151 -6.95 -9.59 -0.11
CA LEU A 151 -7.47 -10.49 0.92
C LEU A 151 -6.42 -11.54 1.30
N ASP A 152 -6.06 -11.61 2.57
CA ASP A 152 -5.42 -12.79 3.19
C ASP A 152 -6.52 -13.66 3.82
N ALA A 153 -7.02 -14.62 3.04
CA ALA A 153 -8.14 -15.45 3.46
C ALA A 153 -7.78 -16.38 4.64
N LYS A 154 -6.53 -16.83 4.72
CA LYS A 154 -6.04 -17.70 5.79
C LYS A 154 -6.07 -16.99 7.15
N ASN A 155 -5.66 -15.73 7.17
CA ASN A 155 -5.61 -14.91 8.38
C ASN A 155 -6.89 -14.06 8.57
N LYS A 156 -7.84 -14.11 7.62
CA LYS A 156 -9.12 -13.37 7.63
C LYS A 156 -8.91 -11.85 7.70
N VAL A 157 -7.92 -11.35 6.97
CA VAL A 157 -7.60 -9.93 6.88
C VAL A 157 -7.91 -9.42 5.48
N LEU A 158 -8.69 -8.35 5.40
CA LEU A 158 -8.97 -7.62 4.18
C LEU A 158 -8.28 -6.25 4.24
N PHE A 159 -7.36 -6.00 3.33
CA PHE A 159 -6.78 -4.69 3.09
C PHE A 159 -7.69 -3.95 2.11
N SER A 160 -8.58 -3.14 2.66
CA SER A 160 -9.71 -2.57 1.92
C SER A 160 -9.44 -1.18 1.34
N GLY A 161 -8.26 -0.59 1.60
CA GLY A 161 -7.99 0.81 1.21
C GLY A 161 -9.04 1.74 1.82
N ASP A 162 -9.67 2.57 0.99
CA ASP A 162 -10.69 3.54 1.40
C ASP A 162 -12.07 2.94 1.64
N ALA A 163 -12.29 1.69 1.23
CA ALA A 163 -13.56 1.03 1.51
C ALA A 163 -13.70 0.80 3.02
N PHE A 164 -14.82 1.24 3.58
CA PHE A 164 -15.14 1.16 5.02
C PHE A 164 -14.34 2.10 5.95
N GLY A 165 -13.54 3.02 5.41
CA GLY A 165 -12.74 4.01 6.14
C GLY A 165 -13.37 5.38 6.21
#